data_b787605ae95ec5e400ef5d48b638be56
#
_entry.id   b787605ae95ec5e400ef5d48b638be56
#
_cell.length_a   1.000
_cell.length_b   1.000
_cell.length_c   1.000
_cell.angle_alpha   90.00
_cell.angle_beta   90.00
_cell.angle_gamma   90.00
#
_symmetry.space_group_name_H-M   'P 1'
#
loop_
_entity.id
_entity.type
_entity.pdbx_description
1 polymer ?
#
loop_
_entity_poly.entity_id
_entity_poly.type
_entity_poly.pdbx_seq_one_letter_code
_entity_poly.pdbx_strand_id
1 'polypeptide(L)'
;MSCGVCAIIPDYPPEKLDIILAVEADDADTRAAIAARNTRIPIAVIPVAADGPRTKPKALNVALPFARGTFTVIYDAEDRPEPNQLRRALQAFRAGGDDLACVQARLCIDNTADGLLARLFTAEYAGQFDVFLPGLAAMQLPLPLGGSSNHFNGIR
;
A
#
# COMPACT_ATOMS: atom_id res chain seq x y z
N MET A 1 19.14 1.52 11.53
CA MET A 1 18.01 2.17 10.82
C MET A 1 16.75 1.73 11.53
N SER A 2 16.07 2.65 12.21
CA SER A 2 14.84 2.33 12.96
C SER A 2 13.72 2.09 11.96
N CYS A 3 13.28 0.85 11.82
CA CYS A 3 12.06 0.52 11.08
C CYS A 3 10.86 1.12 11.83
N GLY A 4 10.55 2.36 11.49
CA GLY A 4 9.37 3.04 12.01
C GLY A 4 8.14 2.52 11.31
N VAL A 5 7.61 1.36 11.74
CA VAL A 5 6.22 1.01 11.43
C VAL A 5 5.35 2.03 12.17
N CYS A 6 5.23 3.21 11.61
CA CYS A 6 4.25 4.19 12.03
C CYS A 6 2.90 3.70 11.52
N ALA A 7 2.23 2.86 12.30
CA ALA A 7 0.87 2.50 12.03
C ALA A 7 0.00 3.75 12.22
N ILE A 8 -0.13 4.55 11.16
CA ILE A 8 -1.29 5.41 11.03
C ILE A 8 -2.45 4.42 10.90
N ILE A 9 -3.17 4.22 12.00
CA ILE A 9 -4.37 3.39 12.01
C ILE A 9 -5.37 4.14 11.12
N PRO A 10 -5.77 3.57 9.97
CA PRO A 10 -6.75 4.22 9.11
C PRO A 10 -8.03 4.50 9.90
N ASP A 11 -8.74 5.57 9.56
CA ASP A 11 -10.10 5.79 10.05
C ASP A 11 -11.05 4.78 9.40
N TYR A 12 -10.93 3.52 9.84
CA TYR A 12 -11.72 2.40 9.36
C TYR A 12 -12.00 1.43 10.53
N PRO A 13 -13.17 0.80 10.58
CA PRO A 13 -13.53 -0.12 11.66
C PRO A 13 -12.50 -1.26 11.80
N PRO A 14 -11.87 -1.41 12.98
CA PRO A 14 -10.81 -2.40 13.20
C PRO A 14 -11.23 -3.84 12.89
N GLU A 15 -12.49 -4.17 13.17
CA GLU A 15 -13.09 -5.49 12.94
C GLU A 15 -13.27 -5.84 11.46
N LYS A 16 -13.11 -4.84 10.57
CA LYS A 16 -13.17 -5.01 9.11
C LYS A 16 -11.80 -4.93 8.45
N LEU A 17 -10.75 -4.81 9.24
CA LEU A 17 -9.38 -4.79 8.76
C LEU A 17 -8.72 -6.15 8.94
N ASP A 18 -8.06 -6.62 7.89
CA ASP A 18 -7.19 -7.78 7.87
C ASP A 18 -5.80 -7.29 7.47
N ILE A 19 -4.91 -7.15 8.46
CA ILE A 19 -3.57 -6.60 8.23
C ILE A 19 -2.59 -7.75 8.12
N ILE A 20 -1.90 -7.80 7.00
CA ILE A 20 -0.87 -8.81 6.71
C ILE A 20 0.47 -8.11 6.51
N LEU A 21 1.46 -8.53 7.26
CA LEU A 21 2.84 -8.08 7.10
C LEU A 21 3.66 -9.24 6.53
N ALA A 22 4.13 -9.07 5.28
CA ALA A 22 5.09 -9.98 4.66
C ALA A 22 6.50 -9.56 5.09
N VAL A 23 7.19 -10.42 5.83
CA VAL A 23 8.51 -10.14 6.42
C VAL A 23 9.47 -11.26 6.05
N GLU A 24 10.71 -10.93 5.66
CA GLU A 24 11.73 -11.93 5.37
C GLU A 24 11.92 -12.88 6.58
N ALA A 25 12.01 -14.18 6.31
CA ALA A 25 12.03 -15.18 7.37
C ALA A 25 13.27 -15.07 8.27
N ASP A 26 14.36 -14.52 7.75
CA ASP A 26 15.61 -14.30 8.47
C ASP A 26 15.70 -12.92 9.17
N ASP A 27 14.70 -12.03 8.99
CA ASP A 27 14.63 -10.74 9.68
C ASP A 27 14.00 -10.91 11.07
N ALA A 28 14.79 -11.40 12.00
CA ALA A 28 14.36 -11.62 13.38
C ALA A 28 14.04 -10.31 14.11
N ASP A 29 14.78 -9.24 13.81
CA ASP A 29 14.63 -7.95 14.47
C ASP A 29 13.29 -7.30 14.13
N THR A 30 12.92 -7.27 12.85
CA THR A 30 11.61 -6.76 12.43
C THR A 30 10.47 -7.58 13.04
N ARG A 31 10.57 -8.93 13.06
CA ARG A 31 9.55 -9.78 13.68
C ARG A 31 9.42 -9.55 15.18
N ALA A 32 10.55 -9.40 15.88
CA ALA A 32 10.54 -9.07 17.30
C ALA A 32 9.93 -7.69 17.58
N ALA A 33 10.24 -6.69 16.74
CA ALA A 33 9.67 -5.35 16.84
C ALA A 33 8.15 -5.35 16.62
N ILE A 34 7.65 -6.16 15.68
CA ILE A 34 6.20 -6.32 15.45
C ILE A 34 5.55 -7.00 16.66
N ALA A 35 6.14 -8.09 17.16
CA ALA A 35 5.59 -8.85 18.31
C ALA A 35 5.53 -8.01 19.59
N ALA A 36 6.47 -7.08 19.77
CA ALA A 36 6.49 -6.16 20.90
C ALA A 36 5.41 -5.06 20.85
N ARG A 37 4.73 -4.89 19.69
CA ARG A 37 3.68 -3.88 19.54
C ARG A 37 2.35 -4.39 20.05
N ASN A 38 1.79 -3.62 20.98
CA ASN A 38 0.42 -3.86 21.45
C ASN A 38 -0.55 -3.11 20.51
N THR A 39 -1.10 -3.80 19.52
CA THR A 39 -2.07 -3.25 18.57
C THR A 39 -3.47 -3.77 18.89
N ARG A 40 -4.48 -2.91 18.74
CA ARG A 40 -5.88 -3.31 18.86
C ARG A 40 -6.40 -4.10 17.64
N ILE A 41 -5.68 -4.00 16.52
CA ILE A 41 -6.01 -4.67 15.27
C ILE A 41 -5.12 -5.90 15.16
N PRO A 42 -5.67 -7.10 14.94
CA PRO A 42 -4.88 -8.29 14.69
C PRO A 42 -4.00 -8.12 13.45
N ILE A 43 -2.71 -8.44 13.60
CA ILE A 43 -1.74 -8.41 12.51
C ILE A 43 -1.26 -9.84 12.26
N ALA A 44 -1.43 -10.33 11.04
CA ALA A 44 -0.84 -11.58 10.60
C ALA A 44 0.56 -11.33 10.03
N VAL A 45 1.58 -11.96 10.60
CA VAL A 45 2.96 -11.89 10.09
C VAL A 45 3.23 -13.13 9.26
N ILE A 46 3.46 -12.95 7.97
CA ILE A 46 3.74 -14.03 7.03
C ILE A 46 5.23 -14.03 6.72
N PRO A 47 5.97 -15.10 7.12
CA PRO A 47 7.37 -15.20 6.80
C PRO A 47 7.57 -15.51 5.31
N VAL A 48 8.39 -14.71 4.65
CA VAL A 48 8.81 -14.91 3.26
C VAL A 48 10.15 -15.61 3.26
N ALA A 49 10.24 -16.76 2.57
CA ALA A 49 11.49 -17.52 2.52
C ALA A 49 12.64 -16.68 1.96
N ALA A 50 13.81 -16.76 2.59
CA ALA A 50 15.00 -15.99 2.22
C ALA A 50 15.72 -16.52 0.96
N ASP A 51 15.21 -17.59 0.37
CA ASP A 51 15.71 -18.18 -0.87
C ASP A 51 15.40 -17.30 -2.09
N GLY A 52 16.36 -17.09 -2.97
CA GLY A 52 16.22 -16.30 -4.19
C GLY A 52 16.15 -14.77 -3.93
N PRO A 53 15.69 -14.00 -4.92
CA PRO A 53 15.73 -12.55 -4.84
C PRO A 53 14.69 -12.01 -3.84
N ARG A 54 15.11 -11.06 -3.01
CA ARG A 54 14.23 -10.34 -2.09
C ARG A 54 13.51 -9.23 -2.85
N THR A 55 12.33 -9.54 -3.34
CA THR A 55 11.54 -8.61 -4.14
C THR A 55 10.12 -8.49 -3.61
N LYS A 56 9.54 -7.30 -3.77
CA LYS A 56 8.16 -7.03 -3.40
C LYS A 56 7.15 -7.99 -4.05
N PRO A 57 7.22 -8.31 -5.37
CA PRO A 57 6.32 -9.28 -5.98
C PRO A 57 6.36 -10.67 -5.32
N LYS A 58 7.56 -11.16 -4.93
CA LYS A 58 7.69 -12.42 -4.20
C LYS A 58 6.95 -12.36 -2.88
N ALA A 59 7.18 -11.32 -2.09
CA ALA A 59 6.53 -11.15 -0.80
C ALA A 59 5.01 -11.06 -0.93
N LEU A 60 4.51 -10.33 -1.92
CA LEU A 60 3.08 -10.21 -2.19
C LEU A 60 2.46 -11.55 -2.61
N ASN A 61 3.13 -12.32 -3.48
CA ASN A 61 2.64 -13.65 -3.91
C ASN A 61 2.55 -14.64 -2.74
N VAL A 62 3.46 -14.54 -1.76
CA VAL A 62 3.42 -15.38 -0.55
C VAL A 62 2.30 -14.92 0.38
N ALA A 63 2.07 -13.61 0.51
CA ALA A 63 1.08 -13.05 1.43
C ALA A 63 -0.36 -13.12 0.91
N LEU A 64 -0.57 -13.00 -0.40
CA LEU A 64 -1.88 -12.90 -1.04
C LEU A 64 -2.85 -14.05 -0.69
N PRO A 65 -2.43 -15.33 -0.63
CA PRO A 65 -3.33 -16.42 -0.24
C PRO A 65 -3.92 -16.30 1.17
N PHE A 66 -3.34 -15.50 2.03
CA PHE A 66 -3.81 -15.24 3.38
C PHE A 66 -4.77 -14.06 3.48
N ALA A 67 -4.93 -13.27 2.41
CA ALA A 67 -5.86 -12.15 2.38
C ALA A 67 -7.31 -12.65 2.34
N ARG A 68 -8.14 -12.17 3.26
CA ARG A 68 -9.54 -12.60 3.43
C ARG A 68 -10.55 -11.52 3.03
N GLY A 69 -10.08 -10.29 2.84
CA GLY A 69 -10.92 -9.15 2.51
C GLY A 69 -11.45 -9.18 1.08
N THR A 70 -12.60 -8.54 0.85
CA THR A 70 -13.14 -8.30 -0.49
C THR A 70 -12.28 -7.31 -1.26
N PHE A 71 -11.75 -6.31 -0.54
CA PHE A 71 -10.83 -5.31 -1.10
C PHE A 71 -9.45 -5.50 -0.49
N THR A 72 -8.43 -5.40 -1.32
CA THR A 72 -7.03 -5.52 -0.90
C THR A 72 -6.29 -4.25 -1.27
N VAL A 73 -5.52 -3.70 -0.33
CA VAL A 73 -4.62 -2.58 -0.59
C VAL A 73 -3.18 -2.99 -0.31
N ILE A 74 -2.25 -2.50 -1.11
CA ILE A 74 -0.83 -2.74 -0.96
C ILE A 74 -0.16 -1.44 -0.54
N TYR A 75 0.56 -1.49 0.59
CA TYR A 75 1.39 -0.40 1.08
C TYR A 75 2.84 -0.85 1.22
N ASP A 76 3.76 0.08 1.03
CA ASP A 76 5.15 -0.09 1.46
C ASP A 76 5.27 0.21 2.96
N ALA A 77 6.31 -0.32 3.60
CA ALA A 77 6.47 -0.19 5.05
C ALA A 77 6.64 1.27 5.53
N GLU A 78 7.14 2.14 4.65
CA GLU A 78 7.33 3.56 4.87
C GLU A 78 6.13 4.43 4.49
N ASP A 79 5.11 3.86 3.85
CA ASP A 79 3.94 4.63 3.44
C ASP A 79 3.18 5.22 4.62
N ARG A 80 2.66 6.42 4.40
CA ARG A 80 1.81 7.14 5.34
C ARG A 80 0.47 7.45 4.69
N PRO A 81 -0.45 6.47 4.65
CA PRO A 81 -1.76 6.68 4.05
C PRO A 81 -2.56 7.73 4.81
N GLU A 82 -3.33 8.54 4.08
CA GLU A 82 -4.30 9.43 4.68
C GLU A 82 -5.32 8.66 5.53
N PRO A 83 -5.71 9.16 6.71
CA PRO A 83 -6.62 8.42 7.60
C PRO A 83 -7.91 7.95 6.94
N ASN A 84 -8.46 8.73 6.01
CA ASN A 84 -9.71 8.43 5.31
C ASN A 84 -9.51 7.72 3.95
N GLN A 85 -8.28 7.34 3.60
CA GLN A 85 -7.96 6.78 2.27
C GLN A 85 -8.77 5.52 1.96
N LEU A 86 -8.89 4.59 2.91
CA LEU A 86 -9.67 3.35 2.71
C LEU A 86 -11.16 3.65 2.45
N ARG A 87 -11.73 4.62 3.17
CA ARG A 87 -13.12 5.04 2.95
C ARG A 87 -13.32 5.65 1.57
N ARG A 88 -12.38 6.49 1.12
CA ARG A 88 -12.42 7.11 -0.21
C ARG A 88 -12.28 6.07 -1.32
N ALA A 89 -11.38 5.09 -1.16
CA ALA A 89 -11.22 3.99 -2.11
C ALA A 89 -12.50 3.16 -2.22
N LEU A 90 -13.12 2.81 -1.07
CA LEU A 90 -14.39 2.09 -1.06
C LEU A 90 -15.53 2.89 -1.71
N GLN A 91 -15.59 4.21 -1.50
CA GLN A 91 -16.56 5.07 -2.18
C GLN A 91 -16.35 5.06 -3.70
N ALA A 92 -15.09 5.11 -4.15
CA ALA A 92 -14.78 5.03 -5.58
C ALA A 92 -15.21 3.69 -6.20
N PHE A 93 -14.95 2.56 -5.54
CA PHE A 93 -15.44 1.25 -6.00
C PHE A 93 -16.96 1.19 -6.09
N ARG A 94 -17.67 1.71 -5.09
CA ARG A 94 -19.14 1.75 -5.11
C ARG A 94 -19.70 2.63 -6.22
N ALA A 95 -19.01 3.71 -6.55
CA ALA A 95 -19.41 4.62 -7.63
C ALA A 95 -19.06 4.08 -9.04
N GLY A 96 -17.93 3.36 -9.16
CA GLY A 96 -17.44 2.81 -10.42
C GLY A 96 -18.09 1.50 -10.86
N GLY A 97 -18.84 0.84 -9.96
CA GLY A 97 -19.50 -0.44 -10.25
C GLY A 97 -18.53 -1.62 -10.33
N ASP A 98 -19.04 -2.75 -10.86
CA ASP A 98 -18.33 -4.04 -10.86
C ASP A 98 -17.14 -4.07 -11.81
N ASP A 99 -17.11 -3.19 -12.82
CA ASP A 99 -16.02 -3.11 -13.79
C ASP A 99 -14.77 -2.40 -13.26
N LEU A 100 -14.88 -1.71 -12.12
CA LEU A 100 -13.74 -1.02 -11.52
C LEU A 100 -12.87 -2.01 -10.73
N ALA A 101 -11.77 -2.45 -11.33
CA ALA A 101 -10.88 -3.45 -10.75
C ALA A 101 -9.85 -2.85 -9.77
N CYS A 102 -9.40 -1.61 -10.01
CA CYS A 102 -8.35 -0.97 -9.22
C CYS A 102 -8.60 0.53 -9.02
N VAL A 103 -8.29 1.01 -7.83
CA VAL A 103 -8.24 2.43 -7.48
C VAL A 103 -6.85 2.73 -6.93
N GLN A 104 -6.09 3.53 -7.64
CA GLN A 104 -4.78 3.99 -7.18
C GLN A 104 -4.90 5.33 -6.47
N ALA A 105 -4.37 5.40 -5.25
CA ALA A 105 -4.25 6.68 -4.56
C ALA A 105 -3.06 7.47 -5.12
N ARG A 106 -3.19 8.79 -5.09
CA ARG A 106 -2.10 9.69 -5.41
C ARG A 106 -0.98 9.55 -4.38
N LEU A 107 0.25 9.42 -4.85
CA LEU A 107 1.43 9.47 -3.99
C LEU A 107 1.96 10.90 -3.91
N CYS A 108 2.24 11.34 -2.70
CA CYS A 108 2.81 12.66 -2.42
C CYS A 108 4.15 12.49 -1.70
N ILE A 109 5.12 13.31 -2.09
CA ILE A 109 6.41 13.39 -1.39
C ILE A 109 6.24 14.38 -0.22
N ASP A 110 6.43 13.91 1.01
CA ASP A 110 6.22 14.71 2.22
C ASP A 110 7.45 15.54 2.62
N ASN A 111 8.63 15.19 2.15
CA ASN A 111 9.90 15.82 2.48
C ASN A 111 10.45 16.75 1.38
N THR A 112 9.59 17.39 0.62
CA THR A 112 9.96 18.29 -0.50
C THR A 112 10.99 19.36 -0.11
N ALA A 113 10.99 19.78 1.17
CA ALA A 113 11.90 20.82 1.65
C ALA A 113 13.34 20.32 1.91
N ASP A 114 13.61 19.01 1.94
CA ASP A 114 14.89 18.44 2.36
C ASP A 114 16.02 18.65 1.35
N GLY A 115 15.72 19.06 0.12
CA GLY A 115 16.74 19.37 -0.86
C GLY A 115 16.27 19.34 -2.31
N LEU A 116 17.25 19.53 -3.22
CA LEU A 116 16.96 19.57 -4.66
C LEU A 116 16.35 18.25 -5.17
N LEU A 117 16.90 17.12 -4.74
CA LEU A 117 16.42 15.80 -5.18
C LEU A 117 14.97 15.55 -4.74
N ALA A 118 14.61 15.89 -3.50
CA ALA A 118 13.25 15.78 -3.00
C ALA A 118 12.26 16.66 -3.80
N ARG A 119 12.70 17.87 -4.19
CA ARG A 119 11.89 18.77 -5.06
C ARG A 119 11.69 18.17 -6.45
N LEU A 120 12.72 17.56 -7.03
CA LEU A 120 12.61 16.90 -8.34
C LEU A 120 11.63 15.73 -8.27
N PHE A 121 11.73 14.87 -7.24
CA PHE A 121 10.76 13.81 -7.03
C PHE A 121 9.33 14.33 -6.82
N THR A 122 9.16 15.41 -6.05
CA THR A 122 7.84 16.04 -5.90
C THR A 122 7.26 16.48 -7.24
N ALA A 123 8.07 17.12 -8.09
CA ALA A 123 7.63 17.55 -9.41
C ALA A 123 7.31 16.38 -10.34
N GLU A 124 8.14 15.33 -10.33
CA GLU A 124 7.94 14.09 -11.10
C GLU A 124 6.63 13.41 -10.69
N TYR A 125 6.42 13.19 -9.39
CA TYR A 125 5.21 12.53 -8.88
C TYR A 125 3.95 13.37 -9.12
N ALA A 126 4.02 14.69 -8.97
CA ALA A 126 2.91 15.56 -9.33
C ALA A 126 2.60 15.48 -10.84
N GLY A 127 3.61 15.50 -11.68
CA GLY A 127 3.42 15.29 -13.12
C GLY A 127 2.78 13.96 -13.46
N GLN A 128 3.21 12.90 -12.80
CA GLN A 128 2.67 11.56 -13.00
C GLN A 128 1.21 11.45 -12.54
N PHE A 129 0.92 11.84 -11.29
CA PHE A 129 -0.39 11.59 -10.67
C PHE A 129 -1.43 12.67 -10.99
N ASP A 130 -1.03 13.92 -11.25
CA ASP A 130 -1.97 15.02 -11.49
C ASP A 130 -2.20 15.31 -12.98
N VAL A 131 -1.30 14.86 -13.86
CA VAL A 131 -1.38 15.15 -15.30
C VAL A 131 -1.38 13.90 -16.15
N PHE A 132 -0.33 13.07 -16.04
CA PHE A 132 -0.12 11.95 -16.95
C PHE A 132 -1.16 10.84 -16.77
N LEU A 133 -1.34 10.31 -15.56
CA LEU A 133 -2.32 9.25 -15.32
C LEU A 133 -3.76 9.70 -15.58
N PRO A 134 -4.23 10.87 -15.13
CA PRO A 134 -5.55 11.38 -15.50
C PRO A 134 -5.73 11.56 -17.01
N GLY A 135 -4.68 12.01 -17.71
CA GLY A 135 -4.71 12.11 -19.17
C GLY A 135 -4.89 10.76 -19.86
N LEU A 136 -4.14 9.74 -19.44
CA LEU A 136 -4.33 8.37 -19.96
C LEU A 136 -5.72 7.84 -19.66
N ALA A 137 -6.22 8.05 -18.44
CA ALA A 137 -7.57 7.64 -18.06
C ALA A 137 -8.65 8.30 -18.91
N ALA A 138 -8.55 9.60 -19.19
CA ALA A 138 -9.48 10.34 -20.03
C ALA A 138 -9.48 9.82 -21.48
N MET A 139 -8.34 9.29 -21.95
CA MET A 139 -8.20 8.68 -23.28
C MET A 139 -8.52 7.18 -23.30
N GLN A 140 -8.95 6.61 -22.16
CA GLN A 140 -9.22 5.18 -21.99
C GLN A 140 -8.02 4.28 -22.36
N LEU A 141 -6.81 4.76 -22.10
CA LEU A 141 -5.57 4.00 -22.33
C LEU A 141 -5.20 3.18 -21.09
N PRO A 142 -4.39 2.11 -21.26
CA PRO A 142 -3.87 1.35 -20.12
C PRO A 142 -3.11 2.25 -19.16
N LEU A 143 -3.38 2.09 -17.85
CA LEU A 143 -2.75 2.86 -16.79
C LEU A 143 -1.59 2.06 -16.19
N PRO A 144 -0.35 2.60 -16.17
CA PRO A 144 0.72 2.01 -15.40
C PRO A 144 0.43 2.23 -13.91
N LEU A 145 0.23 1.15 -13.16
CA LEU A 145 0.03 1.22 -11.72
C LEU A 145 1.35 1.47 -11.00
N GLY A 146 1.32 2.29 -9.96
CA GLY A 146 2.46 2.50 -9.06
C GLY A 146 2.74 1.27 -8.18
N GLY A 147 3.86 1.29 -7.47
CA GLY A 147 4.27 0.21 -6.59
C GLY A 147 3.50 0.13 -5.27
N SER A 148 2.79 1.17 -4.87
CA SER A 148 2.12 1.30 -3.59
C SER A 148 0.77 2.01 -3.71
N SER A 149 -0.03 1.94 -2.64
CA SER A 149 -1.35 2.59 -2.52
C SER A 149 -2.35 2.18 -3.60
N ASN A 150 -2.20 0.98 -4.16
CA ASN A 150 -3.15 0.38 -5.07
C ASN A 150 -4.22 -0.39 -4.28
N HIS A 151 -5.46 -0.05 -4.52
CA HIS A 151 -6.61 -0.73 -3.94
C HIS A 151 -7.26 -1.57 -5.04
N PHE A 152 -7.46 -2.84 -4.78
CA PHE A 152 -8.01 -3.80 -5.73
C PHE A 152 -9.34 -4.34 -5.24
N ASN A 153 -10.25 -4.61 -6.16
CA ASN A 153 -11.50 -5.32 -5.93
C ASN A 153 -11.33 -6.78 -6.37
N GLY A 154 -11.63 -7.73 -5.46
CA GLY A 154 -11.76 -9.14 -5.83
C GLY A 154 -10.48 -9.87 -6.20
N ILE A 155 -9.32 -9.55 -5.61
CA ILE A 155 -8.11 -10.37 -5.77
C ILE A 155 -8.31 -11.69 -4.98
N ARG A 156 -8.83 -12.69 -5.64
CA ARG A 156 -8.92 -14.08 -5.18
C ARG A 156 -8.56 -15.02 -6.31
#